data_e193794c5eb9cf0975a50a6f884fabe1
#
_entry.id   e193794c5eb9cf0975a50a6f884fabe1
#
_cell.length_a   1.000
_cell.length_b   1.000
_cell.length_c   1.000
_cell.angle_alpha   90.00
_cell.angle_beta   90.00
_cell.angle_gamma   90.00
#
_symmetry.space_group_name_H-M   'P 1'
#
loop_
_entity.id
_entity.type
_entity.pdbx_description
1 polymer ?
#
loop_
_entity_poly.entity_id
_entity_poly.type
_entity_poly.pdbx_seq_one_letter_code
_entity_poly.pdbx_strand_id
1 'polypeptide(L)'
;MRDVKGEDFYKEIKNGIVVLDIWADWCRPCKAIEPHLKELEREYPNVKFLKLNADEYPEILQDLGVISIPTVIYFKNGKEVGRIVGAQPKQKFKQTLEEIL
;
A
#
# COMPACT_ATOMS: atom_id res chain seq x y z
N MET A 1 -2.51 -6.55 -8.11
CA MET A 1 -2.08 -6.44 -6.69
C MET A 1 -2.57 -7.65 -5.92
N ARG A 2 -1.72 -8.22 -5.15
CA ARG A 2 -2.00 -9.43 -4.39
C ARG A 2 -2.33 -9.08 -2.94
N ASP A 3 -3.37 -9.73 -2.38
CA ASP A 3 -3.66 -9.60 -0.96
C ASP A 3 -2.59 -10.32 -0.15
N VAL A 4 -1.98 -9.62 0.80
CA VAL A 4 -1.01 -10.22 1.69
C VAL A 4 -1.70 -10.68 2.98
N LYS A 5 -1.35 -11.86 3.46
CA LYS A 5 -1.86 -12.36 4.73
C LYS A 5 -1.03 -11.80 5.87
N GLY A 6 -1.71 -11.55 7.01
CA GLY A 6 -1.05 -10.95 8.15
C GLY A 6 0.18 -11.69 8.61
N GLU A 7 0.15 -13.02 8.60
CA GLU A 7 1.29 -13.85 9.01
C GLU A 7 2.51 -13.68 8.10
N ASP A 8 2.29 -13.24 6.85
CA ASP A 8 3.37 -13.07 5.87
C ASP A 8 3.79 -11.61 5.70
N PHE A 9 3.07 -10.68 6.31
CA PHE A 9 3.24 -9.26 6.05
C PHE A 9 4.67 -8.78 6.22
N TYR A 10 5.27 -9.01 7.39
CA TYR A 10 6.61 -8.49 7.67
C TYR A 10 7.68 -9.12 6.79
N LYS A 11 7.48 -10.36 6.41
CA LYS A 11 8.38 -11.05 5.48
C LYS A 11 8.28 -10.46 4.08
N GLU A 12 7.04 -10.15 3.64
CA GLU A 12 6.81 -9.63 2.30
C GLU A 12 7.38 -8.24 2.06
N ILE A 13 7.43 -7.39 3.09
CA ILE A 13 7.93 -6.03 2.93
C ILE A 13 9.44 -5.92 3.11
N LYS A 14 10.11 -7.00 3.48
CA LYS A 14 11.51 -6.98 3.95
C LYS A 14 12.51 -6.55 2.90
N ASN A 15 12.29 -6.90 1.64
CA ASN A 15 13.26 -6.65 0.57
C ASN A 15 12.65 -5.85 -0.57
N GLY A 16 13.43 -4.93 -1.11
CA GLY A 16 13.06 -4.15 -2.28
C GLY A 16 12.02 -3.08 -1.95
N ILE A 17 11.40 -2.57 -3.00
CA ILE A 17 10.37 -1.53 -2.87
C ILE A 17 9.00 -2.17 -2.90
N VAL A 18 8.20 -1.86 -1.89
CA VAL A 18 6.85 -2.40 -1.72
C VAL A 18 5.88 -1.24 -1.53
N VAL A 19 4.80 -1.26 -2.29
CA VAL A 19 3.67 -0.34 -2.14
C VAL A 19 2.53 -1.14 -1.52
N LEU A 20 2.11 -0.72 -0.34
CA LEU A 20 1.07 -1.42 0.42
C LEU A 20 -0.21 -0.60 0.45
N ASP A 21 -1.27 -1.16 -0.10
CA ASP A 21 -2.61 -0.55 -0.09
C ASP A 21 -3.43 -1.16 1.03
N ILE A 22 -3.74 -0.36 2.04
CA ILE A 22 -4.58 -0.79 3.17
C ILE A 22 -6.01 -0.39 2.87
N TRP A 23 -6.88 -1.37 2.73
CA TRP A 23 -8.23 -1.22 2.18
C TRP A 23 -9.28 -2.00 2.96
N ALA A 24 -10.55 -1.78 2.66
CA ALA A 24 -11.65 -2.59 3.16
C ALA A 24 -12.78 -2.61 2.12
N ASP A 25 -13.62 -3.64 2.16
CA ASP A 25 -14.70 -3.82 1.18
C ASP A 25 -15.71 -2.69 1.21
N TRP A 26 -15.98 -2.12 2.39
CA TRP A 26 -16.96 -1.06 2.57
C TRP A 26 -16.43 0.33 2.22
N CYS A 27 -15.15 0.42 1.91
CA CYS A 27 -14.47 1.72 1.74
C CYS A 27 -14.53 2.17 0.28
N ARG A 28 -15.39 3.13 -0.04
CA ARG A 28 -15.50 3.69 -1.38
C ARG A 28 -14.23 4.39 -1.86
N PRO A 29 -13.59 5.25 -1.05
CA PRO A 29 -12.35 5.88 -1.48
C PRO A 29 -11.24 4.88 -1.77
N CYS A 30 -11.22 3.74 -1.08
CA CYS A 30 -10.28 2.67 -1.37
C CYS A 30 -10.49 2.13 -2.78
N LYS A 31 -11.75 1.94 -3.16
CA LYS A 31 -12.10 1.45 -4.50
C LYS A 31 -11.74 2.46 -5.58
N ALA A 32 -11.84 3.74 -5.26
CA ALA A 32 -11.51 4.80 -6.22
C ALA A 32 -10.02 4.81 -6.59
N ILE A 33 -9.13 4.48 -5.66
CA ILE A 33 -7.69 4.52 -5.93
C ILE A 33 -7.14 3.19 -6.45
N GLU A 34 -7.88 2.10 -6.33
CA GLU A 34 -7.40 0.79 -6.77
C GLU A 34 -6.98 0.77 -8.24
N PRO A 35 -7.77 1.34 -9.20
CA PRO A 35 -7.32 1.40 -10.58
C PRO A 35 -6.00 2.15 -10.77
N HIS A 36 -5.78 3.22 -10.00
CA HIS A 36 -4.54 3.99 -10.07
C HIS A 36 -3.34 3.12 -9.69
N LEU A 37 -3.48 2.37 -8.60
CA LEU A 37 -2.40 1.50 -8.12
C LEU A 37 -2.16 0.33 -9.05
N LYS A 38 -3.22 -0.22 -9.66
CA LYS A 38 -3.08 -1.30 -10.64
C LYS A 38 -2.34 -0.82 -11.89
N GLU A 39 -2.60 0.41 -12.33
CA GLU A 39 -1.86 0.98 -13.46
C GLU A 39 -0.39 1.15 -13.12
N LEU A 40 -0.09 1.64 -11.91
CA LEU A 40 1.29 1.80 -11.47
C LEU A 40 2.00 0.45 -11.36
N GLU A 41 1.30 -0.58 -10.93
CA GLU A 41 1.87 -1.92 -10.86
C GLU A 41 2.36 -2.38 -12.24
N ARG A 42 1.59 -2.08 -13.28
CA ARG A 42 1.99 -2.41 -14.65
C ARG A 42 3.16 -1.55 -15.15
N GLU A 43 3.21 -0.29 -14.70
CA GLU A 43 4.27 0.64 -15.11
C GLU A 43 5.60 0.37 -14.42
N TYR A 44 5.56 -0.23 -13.23
CA TYR A 44 6.76 -0.46 -12.40
C TYR A 44 6.89 -1.94 -12.04
N PRO A 45 7.26 -2.80 -12.99
CA PRO A 45 7.28 -4.25 -12.75
C PRO A 45 8.27 -4.71 -11.68
N ASN A 46 9.24 -3.88 -11.33
CA ASN A 46 10.22 -4.21 -10.30
C ASN A 46 9.77 -3.82 -8.89
N VAL A 47 8.60 -3.19 -8.77
CA VAL A 47 8.03 -2.78 -7.49
C VAL A 47 6.92 -3.77 -7.12
N LYS A 48 6.93 -4.21 -5.87
CA LYS A 48 5.90 -5.13 -5.38
C LYS A 48 4.71 -4.31 -4.89
N PHE A 49 3.52 -4.61 -5.42
CA PHE A 49 2.27 -3.98 -4.98
C PHE A 49 1.43 -4.99 -4.23
N LEU A 50 1.11 -4.68 -2.97
CA LEU A 50 0.35 -5.55 -2.09
C LEU A 50 -0.88 -4.84 -1.54
N LYS A 51 -1.90 -5.63 -1.18
CA LYS A 51 -3.11 -5.15 -0.51
C LYS A 51 -3.20 -5.82 0.86
N LEU A 52 -3.62 -5.06 1.86
CA LEU A 52 -3.87 -5.59 3.20
C LEU A 52 -5.29 -5.21 3.63
N ASN A 53 -6.11 -6.22 3.95
CA ASN A 53 -7.48 -5.97 4.37
C ASN A 53 -7.50 -5.48 5.82
N ALA A 54 -7.95 -4.24 6.01
CA ALA A 54 -7.96 -3.59 7.32
C ALA A 54 -8.84 -4.33 8.34
N ASP A 55 -9.94 -4.89 7.87
CA ASP A 55 -10.89 -5.58 8.77
C ASP A 55 -10.32 -6.90 9.29
N GLU A 56 -9.45 -7.55 8.52
CA GLU A 56 -8.88 -8.83 8.92
C GLU A 56 -7.68 -8.69 9.85
N TYR A 57 -6.94 -7.58 9.76
CA TYR A 57 -5.66 -7.45 10.45
C TYR A 57 -5.53 -6.13 11.23
N PRO A 58 -6.44 -5.88 12.18
CA PRO A 58 -6.39 -4.63 12.95
C PRO A 58 -5.11 -4.46 13.74
N GLU A 59 -4.48 -5.55 14.17
CA GLU A 59 -3.22 -5.48 14.91
C GLU A 59 -2.07 -4.94 14.05
N ILE A 60 -2.08 -5.24 12.74
CA ILE A 60 -1.05 -4.71 11.84
C ILE A 60 -1.26 -3.22 11.63
N LEU A 61 -2.53 -2.80 11.49
CA LEU A 61 -2.83 -1.38 11.37
C LEU A 61 -2.34 -0.62 12.61
N GLN A 62 -2.53 -1.20 13.78
CA GLN A 62 -2.05 -0.60 15.02
C GLN A 62 -0.52 -0.49 15.02
N ASP A 63 0.17 -1.54 14.62
CA ASP A 63 1.63 -1.55 14.53
C ASP A 63 2.15 -0.47 13.57
N LEU A 64 1.44 -0.25 12.47
CA LEU A 64 1.83 0.74 11.47
C LEU A 64 1.33 2.15 11.79
N GLY A 65 0.52 2.31 12.82
CA GLY A 65 -0.06 3.60 13.15
C GLY A 65 -1.08 4.09 12.14
N VAL A 66 -1.81 3.16 11.51
CA VAL A 66 -2.84 3.51 10.52
C VAL A 66 -4.17 3.69 11.24
N ILE A 67 -4.77 4.87 11.09
CA ILE A 67 -6.02 5.23 11.76
C ILE A 67 -7.18 5.48 10.81
N SER A 68 -6.88 5.58 9.53
CA SER A 68 -7.93 5.79 8.51
C SER A 68 -7.54 5.07 7.23
N ILE A 69 -8.53 4.78 6.39
CA ILE A 69 -8.31 4.13 5.09
C ILE A 69 -9.00 4.93 3.98
N PRO A 70 -8.45 4.89 2.76
CA PRO A 70 -7.26 4.15 2.38
C PRO A 70 -5.99 4.81 2.92
N THR A 71 -5.01 3.99 3.22
CA THR A 71 -3.66 4.45 3.48
C THR A 71 -2.73 3.61 2.59
N VAL A 72 -1.88 4.28 1.84
CA VAL A 72 -0.89 3.61 0.99
C VAL A 72 0.48 3.88 1.58
N ILE A 73 1.19 2.82 1.95
CA ILE A 73 2.50 2.93 2.59
C ILE A 73 3.57 2.41 1.64
N TYR A 74 4.67 3.15 1.56
CA TYR A 74 5.81 2.80 0.73
C TYR A 74 6.92 2.29 1.61
N PHE A 75 7.41 1.08 1.32
CA PHE A 75 8.53 0.47 2.05
C PHE A 75 9.72 0.30 1.14
N LYS A 76 10.90 0.45 1.71
CA LYS A 76 12.16 0.15 1.01
C LYS A 76 13.02 -0.67 1.96
N ASN A 77 13.26 -1.93 1.59
CA ASN A 77 14.02 -2.89 2.40
C ASN A 77 13.53 -2.96 3.85
N GLY A 78 12.21 -3.05 4.02
CA GLY A 78 11.56 -3.21 5.31
C GLY A 78 11.27 -1.93 6.07
N LYS A 79 11.75 -0.79 5.59
CA LYS A 79 11.52 0.50 6.25
C LYS A 79 10.45 1.31 5.53
N GLU A 80 9.56 1.90 6.29
CA GLU A 80 8.60 2.85 5.73
C GLU A 80 9.34 4.11 5.28
N VAL A 81 9.18 4.46 3.99
CA VAL A 81 9.84 5.63 3.41
C VAL A 81 8.84 6.68 2.91
N GLY A 82 7.54 6.39 2.99
CA GLY A 82 6.50 7.35 2.65
C GLY A 82 5.14 6.77 2.89
N ARG A 83 4.13 7.64 3.01
CA ARG A 83 2.74 7.19 3.09
C ARG A 83 1.80 8.29 2.58
N ILE A 84 0.71 7.85 2.01
CA ILE A 84 -0.35 8.74 1.54
C ILE A 84 -1.65 8.27 2.19
N VAL A 85 -2.33 9.20 2.87
CA VAL A 85 -3.60 8.93 3.53
C VAL A 85 -4.71 9.55 2.70
N GLY A 86 -5.74 8.75 2.40
CA GLY A 86 -6.90 9.21 1.67
C GLY A 86 -6.79 9.02 0.16
N ALA A 87 -7.91 9.31 -0.52
CA ALA A 87 -7.96 9.17 -1.97
C ALA A 87 -7.27 10.37 -2.62
N GLN A 88 -6.34 10.07 -3.53
CA GLN A 88 -5.57 11.06 -4.25
C GLN A 88 -5.54 10.69 -5.73
N PRO A 89 -5.20 11.64 -6.62
CA PRO A 89 -5.00 11.32 -8.03
C PRO A 89 -3.82 10.38 -8.23
N LYS A 90 -3.86 9.63 -9.32
CA LYS A 90 -2.77 8.70 -9.68
C LYS A 90 -1.39 9.36 -9.62
N GLN A 91 -1.31 10.61 -10.09
CA GLN A 91 -0.03 11.34 -10.14
C GLN A 91 0.63 11.47 -8.77
N LYS A 92 -0.18 11.61 -7.71
CA LYS A 92 0.37 11.71 -6.36
C LYS A 92 1.05 10.41 -5.93
N PHE A 93 0.42 9.28 -6.22
CA PHE A 93 0.99 7.97 -5.90
C PHE A 93 2.24 7.71 -6.74
N LYS A 94 2.21 8.09 -8.01
CA LYS A 94 3.35 7.92 -8.91
C LYS A 94 4.54 8.77 -8.47
N GLN A 95 4.30 10.04 -8.17
CA GLN A 95 5.35 10.96 -7.75
C GLN A 95 6.03 10.48 -6.48
N THR A 96 5.25 10.01 -5.51
CA THR A 96 5.79 9.50 -4.25
C THR A 96 6.66 8.27 -4.50
N LEU A 97 6.21 7.38 -5.38
CA LEU A 97 6.99 6.20 -5.74
C LEU A 97 8.32 6.60 -6.40
N GLU A 98 8.28 7.53 -7.33
CA GLU A 98 9.49 7.95 -8.06
C GLU A 98 10.52 8.60 -7.15
N GLU A 99 10.10 9.22 -6.07
CA GLU A 99 11.01 9.84 -5.10
C GLU A 99 11.84 8.81 -4.32
N ILE A 100 11.39 7.56 -4.26
CA ILE A 100 12.06 6.52 -3.47
C ILE A 100 12.74 5.44 -4.31
N LEU A 101 12.54 5.48 -5.61
CA LEU A 101 13.15 4.51 -6.52
C LEU A 101 14.67 4.58 -6.53
#